data_d58148800395116544878b057a4b7a02
#
_entry.id   d58148800395116544878b057a4b7a02
#
_cell.length_a   1.000
_cell.length_b   1.000
_cell.length_c   1.000
_cell.angle_alpha   90.00
_cell.angle_beta   90.00
_cell.angle_gamma   90.00
#
_symmetry.space_group_name_H-M   'P 1'
#
loop_
_entity.id
_entity.type
_entity.pdbx_description
1 polymer ?
#
loop_
_entity_poly.entity_id
_entity_poly.type
_entity_poly.pdbx_seq_one_letter_code
_entity_poly.pdbx_strand_id
1 'polypeptide(L)'
;MKRTTALLILTLLAVPGLAQEKFQFRLNWTLYGEHAPFFVARDKGFYRDEGLEVEILEGSGSTTVAQLVANKTNPVAYVDAATMMRGVGAGMPIKAVGVTLQQSPMSFIYRADAPRPTKISEIRGSRIAITAGDASLAIFTAFMGKLGMKLEDVQMITVANPQAKEQAVLNKQADALLGYFMDQGPRMQLQTGVKMGWTRLYDMAGVSTLSSAIIVNNDWAKEAKSQDQLRRFLRASQRGWQHTFDNRDEAAEIFMKNAPAFNKEISLLEINGTMTIIRTERTQGRPIGWSALEDWKETQDLLAQYAKLKPQADLNVYYTNSFLSEAPYSPRK
;
A
#
# COMPACT_ATOMS: atom_id res chain seq x y z
N MET A 1 52.28 -46.43 37.04
CA MET A 1 51.22 -46.22 35.99
C MET A 1 50.72 -44.78 36.13
N LYS A 2 51.18 -43.87 35.25
CA LYS A 2 50.74 -42.47 35.26
C LYS A 2 49.63 -42.33 34.19
N ARG A 3 48.39 -41.97 34.61
CA ARG A 3 47.28 -41.71 33.73
C ARG A 3 47.33 -40.24 33.33
N THR A 4 47.59 -39.96 32.05
CA THR A 4 47.54 -38.63 31.46
C THR A 4 46.09 -38.38 30.99
N THR A 5 45.39 -37.45 31.63
CA THR A 5 44.04 -37.03 31.24
C THR A 5 44.21 -35.93 30.18
N ALA A 6 43.82 -36.22 28.94
CA ALA A 6 43.80 -35.22 27.85
C ALA A 6 42.55 -34.36 27.98
N LEU A 7 42.69 -33.08 28.19
CA LEU A 7 41.60 -32.09 28.25
C LEU A 7 41.31 -31.63 26.84
N LEU A 8 40.17 -32.03 26.28
CA LEU A 8 39.68 -31.61 24.98
C LEU A 8 39.07 -30.22 25.10
N ILE A 9 39.76 -29.19 24.68
CA ILE A 9 39.25 -27.80 24.61
C ILE A 9 38.39 -27.67 23.36
N LEU A 10 37.08 -27.60 23.51
CA LEU A 10 36.12 -27.35 22.45
C LEU A 10 36.08 -25.81 22.24
N THR A 11 36.81 -25.33 21.22
CA THR A 11 36.74 -23.93 20.81
C THR A 11 35.40 -23.70 20.08
N LEU A 12 34.44 -23.06 20.77
CA LEU A 12 33.26 -22.49 20.12
C LEU A 12 33.73 -21.37 19.19
N LEU A 13 33.76 -21.61 17.89
CA LEU A 13 33.85 -20.56 16.87
C LEU A 13 32.58 -19.74 16.94
N ALA A 14 32.63 -18.60 17.62
CA ALA A 14 31.60 -17.57 17.51
C ALA A 14 31.59 -17.09 16.06
N VAL A 15 30.58 -17.47 15.28
CA VAL A 15 30.33 -16.88 13.96
C VAL A 15 30.01 -15.41 14.21
N PRO A 16 30.80 -14.46 13.68
CA PRO A 16 30.48 -13.05 13.82
C PRO A 16 29.12 -12.83 13.19
N GLY A 17 28.12 -12.47 13.99
CA GLY A 17 26.85 -12.02 13.48
C GLY A 17 27.10 -10.84 12.55
N LEU A 18 26.84 -10.98 11.26
CA LEU A 18 26.92 -9.88 10.31
C LEU A 18 26.05 -8.74 10.85
N ALA A 19 26.65 -7.59 11.10
CA ALA A 19 25.90 -6.40 11.53
C ALA A 19 24.80 -6.11 10.51
N GLN A 20 23.56 -6.01 10.98
CA GLN A 20 22.42 -5.74 10.09
C GLN A 20 22.56 -4.36 9.46
N GLU A 21 22.26 -4.27 8.17
CA GLU A 21 22.25 -3.00 7.46
C GLU A 21 20.93 -2.27 7.73
N LYS A 22 21.01 -1.02 8.19
CA LYS A 22 19.84 -0.17 8.40
C LYS A 22 19.14 0.12 7.07
N PHE A 23 17.83 -0.02 7.07
CA PHE A 23 16.99 0.22 5.91
C PHE A 23 15.70 0.94 6.33
N GLN A 24 15.46 2.14 5.81
CA GLN A 24 14.23 2.87 6.09
C GLN A 24 13.19 2.61 5.01
N PHE A 25 11.98 2.33 5.44
CA PHE A 25 10.82 2.12 4.59
C PHE A 25 9.64 2.96 5.07
N ARG A 26 9.16 3.87 4.22
CA ARG A 26 8.04 4.75 4.56
C ARG A 26 6.74 4.24 3.95
N LEU A 27 5.70 4.14 4.77
CA LEU A 27 4.35 3.80 4.39
C LEU A 27 3.65 5.00 3.72
N ASN A 28 2.54 4.75 3.03
CA ASN A 28 1.76 5.78 2.34
C ASN A 28 0.88 6.61 3.27
N TRP A 29 0.49 6.06 4.42
CA TRP A 29 -0.52 6.61 5.32
C TRP A 29 -0.21 6.30 6.78
N THR A 30 -1.06 6.79 7.70
CA THR A 30 -1.13 6.30 9.09
C THR A 30 -1.44 4.80 9.09
N LEU A 31 -1.12 4.10 10.18
CA LEU A 31 -1.24 2.65 10.24
C LEU A 31 -2.69 2.18 10.01
N TYR A 32 -2.83 1.13 9.22
CA TYR A 32 -4.06 0.34 9.01
C TYR A 32 -3.69 -1.06 8.49
N GLY A 33 -4.64 -1.98 8.43
CA GLY A 33 -4.37 -3.40 8.21
C GLY A 33 -3.64 -3.78 6.91
N GLU A 34 -3.69 -2.94 5.87
CA GLU A 34 -2.89 -3.12 4.65
C GLU A 34 -1.38 -3.15 4.93
N HIS A 35 -0.95 -2.49 6.01
CA HIS A 35 0.47 -2.42 6.38
C HIS A 35 0.95 -3.64 7.16
N ALA A 36 0.04 -4.49 7.65
CA ALA A 36 0.36 -5.66 8.46
C ALA A 36 1.46 -6.55 7.86
N PRO A 37 1.50 -6.83 6.53
CA PRO A 37 2.53 -7.68 5.94
C PRO A 37 3.98 -7.21 6.17
N PHE A 38 4.20 -5.90 6.24
CA PHE A 38 5.53 -5.34 6.49
C PHE A 38 5.95 -5.53 7.95
N PHE A 39 5.01 -5.38 8.89
CA PHE A 39 5.25 -5.69 10.30
C PHE A 39 5.44 -7.19 10.53
N VAL A 40 4.68 -8.03 9.84
CA VAL A 40 4.90 -9.49 9.84
C VAL A 40 6.31 -9.82 9.35
N ALA A 41 6.76 -9.21 8.25
CA ALA A 41 8.11 -9.45 7.74
C ALA A 41 9.19 -9.02 8.76
N ARG A 42 8.98 -7.93 9.49
CA ARG A 42 9.90 -7.45 10.52
C ARG A 42 9.87 -8.34 11.76
N ASP A 43 8.70 -8.58 12.34
CA ASP A 43 8.56 -9.22 13.65
C ASP A 43 8.79 -10.74 13.58
N LYS A 44 8.53 -11.37 12.41
CA LYS A 44 8.92 -12.75 12.11
C LYS A 44 10.40 -12.89 11.76
N GLY A 45 11.14 -11.80 11.69
CA GLY A 45 12.56 -11.79 11.39
C GLY A 45 12.93 -11.98 9.92
N PHE A 46 11.98 -11.88 8.98
CA PHE A 46 12.27 -12.09 7.56
C PHE A 46 13.26 -11.06 7.02
N TYR A 47 13.19 -9.80 7.45
CA TYR A 47 14.19 -8.79 7.10
C TYR A 47 15.55 -9.10 7.75
N ARG A 48 15.56 -9.56 9.00
CA ARG A 48 16.79 -9.97 9.71
C ARG A 48 17.49 -11.14 9.01
N ASP A 49 16.73 -12.12 8.51
CA ASP A 49 17.26 -13.26 7.74
C ASP A 49 17.98 -12.81 6.46
N GLU A 50 17.58 -11.65 5.93
CA GLU A 50 18.19 -11.00 4.78
C GLU A 50 19.28 -9.97 5.18
N GLY A 51 19.67 -9.93 6.46
CA GLY A 51 20.69 -9.00 6.96
C GLY A 51 20.25 -7.54 7.02
N LEU A 52 18.93 -7.27 7.09
CA LEU A 52 18.39 -5.92 7.14
C LEU A 52 17.74 -5.63 8.50
N GLU A 53 18.01 -4.43 9.03
CA GLU A 53 17.27 -3.80 10.13
C GLU A 53 16.32 -2.78 9.52
N VAL A 54 15.05 -3.16 9.33
CA VAL A 54 14.06 -2.31 8.66
C VAL A 54 13.30 -1.46 9.65
N GLU A 55 13.45 -0.15 9.52
CA GLU A 55 12.64 0.85 10.19
C GLU A 55 11.43 1.19 9.33
N ILE A 56 10.22 0.90 9.83
CA ILE A 56 8.95 1.18 9.14
C ILE A 56 8.41 2.51 9.69
N LEU A 57 8.25 3.48 8.80
CA LEU A 57 7.82 4.84 9.12
C LEU A 57 6.41 5.09 8.56
N GLU A 58 5.55 5.74 9.34
CA GLU A 58 4.22 6.14 8.86
C GLU A 58 4.31 7.25 7.80
N GLY A 59 3.31 7.28 6.91
CA GLY A 59 3.15 8.32 5.88
C GLY A 59 2.03 9.30 6.18
N SER A 60 1.98 10.35 5.37
CA SER A 60 0.96 11.41 5.43
C SER A 60 0.25 11.62 4.09
N GLY A 61 0.20 10.58 3.27
CA GLY A 61 -0.42 10.59 1.94
C GLY A 61 0.56 10.29 0.82
N SER A 62 0.10 9.50 -0.17
CA SER A 62 0.94 9.03 -1.28
C SER A 62 1.62 10.16 -2.06
N THR A 63 0.97 11.32 -2.21
CA THR A 63 1.57 12.47 -2.92
C THR A 63 2.78 13.00 -2.16
N THR A 64 2.65 13.21 -0.84
CA THR A 64 3.75 13.66 0.02
C THR A 64 4.88 12.65 0.05
N VAL A 65 4.53 11.37 0.21
CA VAL A 65 5.53 10.28 0.28
C VAL A 65 6.28 10.12 -1.05
N ALA A 66 5.61 10.22 -2.19
CA ALA A 66 6.27 10.19 -3.51
C ALA A 66 7.30 11.34 -3.66
N GLN A 67 7.03 12.53 -3.12
CA GLN A 67 7.98 13.63 -3.08
C GLN A 67 9.21 13.32 -2.19
N LEU A 68 9.01 12.67 -1.04
CA LEU A 68 10.10 12.22 -0.17
C LEU A 68 11.01 11.19 -0.86
N VAL A 69 10.42 10.32 -1.69
CA VAL A 69 11.22 9.38 -2.51
C VAL A 69 11.95 10.12 -3.62
N ALA A 70 11.29 11.03 -4.32
CA ALA A 70 11.89 11.78 -5.41
C ALA A 70 13.12 12.61 -4.96
N ASN A 71 13.07 13.19 -3.77
CA ASN A 71 14.19 13.98 -3.20
C ASN A 71 15.17 13.13 -2.35
N LYS A 72 15.02 11.81 -2.30
CA LYS A 72 15.87 10.83 -1.58
C LYS A 72 15.83 10.93 -0.04
N THR A 73 14.89 11.66 0.54
CA THR A 73 14.71 11.67 2.01
C THR A 73 14.38 10.27 2.52
N ASN A 74 13.50 9.56 1.82
CA ASN A 74 13.25 8.13 2.00
C ASN A 74 13.33 7.47 0.62
N PRO A 75 14.46 6.87 0.21
CA PRO A 75 14.66 6.39 -1.15
C PRO A 75 13.77 5.22 -1.55
N VAL A 76 13.16 4.54 -0.57
CA VAL A 76 12.20 3.45 -0.76
C VAL A 76 10.95 3.73 0.08
N ALA A 77 9.78 3.62 -0.54
CA ALA A 77 8.52 3.85 0.16
C ALA A 77 7.35 3.07 -0.48
N TYR A 78 6.21 3.12 0.20
CA TYR A 78 4.94 2.55 -0.23
C TYR A 78 3.98 3.67 -0.61
N VAL A 79 3.46 3.66 -1.82
CA VAL A 79 2.54 4.70 -2.31
C VAL A 79 1.49 4.10 -3.26
N ASP A 80 0.43 4.84 -3.53
CA ASP A 80 -0.51 4.51 -4.59
C ASP A 80 0.14 4.68 -5.98
N ALA A 81 0.00 3.67 -6.85
CA ALA A 81 0.63 3.61 -8.16
C ALA A 81 0.12 4.71 -9.11
N ALA A 82 -1.19 5.02 -9.08
CA ALA A 82 -1.73 6.09 -9.91
C ALA A 82 -1.17 7.47 -9.51
N THR A 83 -0.98 7.68 -8.21
CA THR A 83 -0.30 8.88 -7.68
C THR A 83 1.16 8.92 -8.09
N MET A 84 1.88 7.80 -8.01
CA MET A 84 3.26 7.69 -8.47
C MET A 84 3.39 7.99 -9.97
N MET A 85 2.50 7.43 -10.81
CA MET A 85 2.50 7.70 -12.26
C MET A 85 2.33 9.18 -12.58
N ARG A 86 1.49 9.90 -11.85
CA ARG A 86 1.37 11.36 -11.97
C ARG A 86 2.65 12.08 -11.58
N GLY A 87 3.33 11.62 -10.53
CA GLY A 87 4.65 12.12 -10.13
C GLY A 87 5.68 11.94 -11.25
N VAL A 88 5.74 10.75 -11.87
CA VAL A 88 6.61 10.48 -13.03
C VAL A 88 6.25 11.39 -14.20
N GLY A 89 4.97 11.57 -14.51
CA GLY A 89 4.50 12.48 -15.54
C GLY A 89 4.87 13.95 -15.28
N ALA A 90 5.08 14.32 -14.01
CA ALA A 90 5.58 15.62 -13.57
C ALA A 90 7.12 15.69 -13.47
N GLY A 91 7.84 14.62 -13.86
CA GLY A 91 9.30 14.58 -13.89
C GLY A 91 9.98 14.04 -12.62
N MET A 92 9.23 13.46 -11.67
CA MET A 92 9.83 12.84 -10.49
C MET A 92 10.65 11.60 -10.89
N PRO A 93 11.91 11.45 -10.41
CA PRO A 93 12.77 10.31 -10.72
C PRO A 93 12.44 9.10 -9.82
N ILE A 94 11.23 8.57 -9.95
CA ILE A 94 10.71 7.46 -9.13
C ILE A 94 10.15 6.34 -10.01
N LYS A 95 10.13 5.11 -9.46
CA LYS A 95 9.66 3.92 -10.17
C LYS A 95 9.10 2.89 -9.20
N ALA A 96 8.04 2.19 -9.59
CA ALA A 96 7.52 1.04 -8.86
C ALA A 96 8.40 -0.20 -9.08
N VAL A 97 8.65 -0.94 -8.00
CA VAL A 97 9.44 -2.19 -7.98
C VAL A 97 8.65 -3.38 -7.45
N GLY A 98 7.41 -3.15 -7.05
CA GLY A 98 6.47 -4.20 -6.64
C GLY A 98 5.09 -3.59 -6.37
N VAL A 99 4.04 -4.12 -7.00
CA VAL A 99 2.65 -3.68 -6.81
C VAL A 99 1.92 -4.71 -5.98
N THR A 100 1.55 -4.35 -4.76
CA THR A 100 0.89 -5.28 -3.84
C THR A 100 -0.63 -5.25 -3.96
N LEU A 101 -1.23 -4.07 -4.22
CA LEU A 101 -2.66 -3.98 -4.53
C LEU A 101 -2.87 -3.82 -6.04
N GLN A 102 -3.39 -4.88 -6.65
CA GLN A 102 -3.59 -4.98 -8.09
C GLN A 102 -4.86 -4.27 -8.57
N GLN A 103 -5.72 -3.87 -7.64
CA GLN A 103 -6.95 -3.11 -7.90
C GLN A 103 -7.09 -1.97 -6.93
N SER A 104 -7.72 -0.87 -7.36
CA SER A 104 -8.01 0.27 -6.50
C SER A 104 -9.06 -0.06 -5.45
N PRO A 105 -8.77 0.11 -4.15
CA PRO A 105 -9.75 -0.01 -3.08
C PRO A 105 -10.62 1.23 -2.92
N MET A 106 -10.44 2.25 -3.75
CA MET A 106 -11.10 3.54 -3.62
C MET A 106 -12.62 3.43 -3.63
N SER A 107 -13.26 4.05 -2.65
CA SER A 107 -14.68 3.94 -2.39
C SER A 107 -15.28 5.26 -1.90
N PHE A 108 -16.55 5.45 -2.16
CA PHE A 108 -17.39 6.35 -1.36
C PHE A 108 -17.74 5.68 -0.07
N ILE A 109 -17.52 6.36 1.04
CA ILE A 109 -17.86 5.89 2.39
C ILE A 109 -18.80 6.93 2.99
N TYR A 110 -19.98 6.48 3.37
CA TYR A 110 -21.10 7.32 3.79
C TYR A 110 -21.84 6.67 4.96
N ARG A 111 -22.69 7.45 5.64
CA ARG A 111 -23.56 6.91 6.68
C ARG A 111 -24.67 6.08 6.05
N ALA A 112 -24.97 4.90 6.59
CA ALA A 112 -26.00 4.00 6.05
C ALA A 112 -27.43 4.51 6.19
N ASP A 113 -27.67 5.64 6.92
CA ASP A 113 -28.93 6.36 6.93
C ASP A 113 -29.13 7.26 5.69
N ALA A 114 -28.11 7.40 4.85
CA ALA A 114 -28.20 8.02 3.52
C ALA A 114 -28.45 6.96 2.42
N PRO A 115 -29.06 7.35 1.29
CA PRO A 115 -29.24 6.44 0.16
C PRO A 115 -27.89 5.89 -0.34
N ARG A 116 -27.83 4.59 -0.61
CA ARG A 116 -26.65 3.97 -1.23
C ARG A 116 -26.56 4.40 -2.70
N PRO A 117 -25.49 5.09 -3.12
CA PRO A 117 -25.31 5.40 -4.52
C PRO A 117 -24.99 4.12 -5.30
N THR A 118 -25.79 3.82 -6.32
CA THR A 118 -25.61 2.69 -7.25
C THR A 118 -25.07 3.16 -8.59
N LYS A 119 -25.27 4.44 -8.92
CA LYS A 119 -24.75 5.12 -10.12
C LYS A 119 -24.02 6.38 -9.71
N ILE A 120 -22.99 6.71 -10.43
CA ILE A 120 -22.19 7.91 -10.12
C ILE A 120 -23.00 9.20 -10.17
N SER A 121 -24.02 9.29 -11.02
CA SER A 121 -24.87 10.47 -11.13
C SER A 121 -25.66 10.78 -9.84
N GLU A 122 -25.86 9.79 -8.97
CA GLU A 122 -26.60 9.94 -7.70
C GLU A 122 -25.79 10.70 -6.64
N ILE A 123 -24.48 10.87 -6.84
CA ILE A 123 -23.65 11.69 -5.95
C ILE A 123 -23.57 13.18 -6.37
N ARG A 124 -24.28 13.57 -7.43
CA ARG A 124 -24.27 14.98 -7.91
C ARG A 124 -24.72 15.92 -6.79
N GLY A 125 -23.92 16.98 -6.59
CA GLY A 125 -24.14 17.96 -5.51
C GLY A 125 -23.71 17.50 -4.11
N SER A 126 -23.28 16.26 -3.94
CA SER A 126 -22.82 15.75 -2.63
C SER A 126 -21.54 16.45 -2.18
N ARG A 127 -21.46 16.66 -0.86
CA ARG A 127 -20.28 17.15 -0.15
C ARG A 127 -19.35 15.96 0.14
N ILE A 128 -18.15 15.97 -0.41
CA ILE A 128 -17.22 14.82 -0.31
C ILE A 128 -15.93 15.26 0.39
N ALA A 129 -15.65 14.66 1.55
CA ALA A 129 -14.46 14.95 2.33
C ALA A 129 -13.24 14.21 1.80
N ILE A 130 -12.11 14.92 1.69
CA ILE A 130 -10.78 14.40 1.37
C ILE A 130 -9.75 15.00 2.32
N THR A 131 -8.61 14.33 2.47
CA THR A 131 -7.43 14.89 3.15
C THR A 131 -6.44 15.42 2.13
N ALA A 132 -5.82 16.56 2.42
CA ALA A 132 -4.77 17.09 1.54
C ALA A 132 -3.62 16.08 1.39
N GLY A 133 -3.15 15.86 0.15
CA GLY A 133 -2.02 14.98 -0.15
C GLY A 133 -2.35 13.48 -0.22
N ASP A 134 -3.60 13.05 0.06
CA ASP A 134 -3.98 11.65 -0.18
C ASP A 134 -4.12 11.34 -1.69
N ALA A 135 -4.22 10.06 -2.04
CA ALA A 135 -4.33 9.61 -3.42
C ALA A 135 -5.73 9.83 -4.03
N SER A 136 -6.74 10.09 -3.19
CA SER A 136 -8.14 9.92 -3.57
C SER A 136 -8.62 10.87 -4.66
N LEU A 137 -8.17 12.14 -4.64
CA LEU A 137 -8.66 13.13 -5.59
C LEU A 137 -8.38 12.76 -7.06
N ALA A 138 -7.16 12.30 -7.34
CA ALA A 138 -6.76 11.96 -8.71
C ALA A 138 -7.50 10.73 -9.24
N ILE A 139 -7.61 9.71 -8.40
CA ILE A 139 -8.30 8.45 -8.72
C ILE A 139 -9.79 8.76 -8.91
N PHE A 140 -10.39 9.50 -7.97
CA PHE A 140 -11.78 9.91 -8.05
C PHE A 140 -12.08 10.71 -9.33
N THR A 141 -11.24 11.69 -9.67
CA THR A 141 -11.39 12.48 -10.90
C THR A 141 -11.40 11.59 -12.15
N ALA A 142 -10.52 10.57 -12.18
CA ALA A 142 -10.46 9.64 -13.30
C ALA A 142 -11.75 8.78 -13.40
N PHE A 143 -12.25 8.27 -12.29
CA PHE A 143 -13.50 7.51 -12.27
C PHE A 143 -14.72 8.37 -12.59
N MET A 144 -14.79 9.58 -12.07
CA MET A 144 -15.85 10.55 -12.41
C MET A 144 -15.91 10.79 -13.93
N GLY A 145 -14.74 11.13 -14.53
CA GLY A 145 -14.64 11.35 -15.97
C GLY A 145 -15.05 10.14 -16.79
N LYS A 146 -14.59 8.93 -16.39
CA LYS A 146 -14.96 7.67 -17.04
C LYS A 146 -16.47 7.45 -17.02
N LEU A 147 -17.14 7.89 -15.96
CA LEU A 147 -18.59 7.71 -15.75
C LEU A 147 -19.42 8.93 -16.23
N GLY A 148 -18.80 9.85 -16.97
CA GLY A 148 -19.48 10.99 -17.58
C GLY A 148 -19.80 12.14 -16.65
N MET A 149 -19.11 12.24 -15.50
CA MET A 149 -19.21 13.33 -14.55
C MET A 149 -17.92 14.13 -14.45
N LYS A 150 -18.02 15.35 -13.95
CA LYS A 150 -16.88 16.25 -13.68
C LYS A 150 -16.73 16.48 -12.19
N LEU A 151 -15.53 16.91 -11.77
CA LEU A 151 -15.27 17.17 -10.35
C LEU A 151 -16.18 18.30 -9.80
N GLU A 152 -16.55 19.25 -10.66
CA GLU A 152 -17.44 20.38 -10.36
C GLU A 152 -18.89 19.94 -10.09
N ASP A 153 -19.25 18.70 -10.45
CA ASP A 153 -20.57 18.14 -10.15
C ASP A 153 -20.76 17.77 -8.67
N VAL A 154 -19.70 17.83 -7.88
CA VAL A 154 -19.69 17.58 -6.45
C VAL A 154 -18.97 18.69 -5.68
N GLN A 155 -19.18 18.77 -4.36
CA GLN A 155 -18.51 19.75 -3.51
C GLN A 155 -17.37 19.06 -2.73
N MET A 156 -16.12 19.31 -3.13
CA MET A 156 -14.96 18.74 -2.44
C MET A 156 -14.66 19.55 -1.16
N ILE A 157 -14.62 18.85 -0.02
CA ILE A 157 -14.27 19.41 1.29
C ILE A 157 -12.88 18.88 1.67
N THR A 158 -11.86 19.73 1.57
CA THR A 158 -10.51 19.37 1.99
C THR A 158 -10.34 19.64 3.48
N VAL A 159 -9.94 18.61 4.22
CA VAL A 159 -9.68 18.69 5.66
C VAL A 159 -8.21 18.42 5.98
N ALA A 160 -7.80 18.82 7.21
CA ALA A 160 -6.38 18.84 7.58
C ALA A 160 -5.77 17.44 7.80
N ASN A 161 -6.57 16.47 8.26
CA ASN A 161 -6.08 15.14 8.64
C ASN A 161 -7.16 14.07 8.49
N PRO A 162 -6.79 12.77 8.55
CA PRO A 162 -7.71 11.65 8.41
C PRO A 162 -8.86 11.67 9.41
N GLN A 163 -8.60 12.02 10.66
CA GLN A 163 -9.64 12.04 11.72
C GLN A 163 -10.69 13.11 11.43
N ALA A 164 -10.27 14.29 10.98
CA ALA A 164 -11.19 15.35 10.56
C ALA A 164 -12.07 14.93 9.37
N LYS A 165 -11.50 14.13 8.44
CA LYS A 165 -12.23 13.56 7.30
C LYS A 165 -13.37 12.64 7.77
N GLU A 166 -13.11 11.76 8.72
CA GLU A 166 -14.09 10.85 9.30
C GLU A 166 -15.16 11.60 10.10
N GLN A 167 -14.73 12.54 10.94
CA GLN A 167 -15.64 13.37 11.73
C GLN A 167 -16.58 14.21 10.86
N ALA A 168 -16.12 14.70 9.71
CA ALA A 168 -16.98 15.44 8.78
C ALA A 168 -18.18 14.60 8.31
N VAL A 169 -18.00 13.30 8.06
CA VAL A 169 -19.10 12.39 7.68
C VAL A 169 -19.94 12.01 8.89
N LEU A 170 -19.33 11.66 10.02
CA LEU A 170 -20.06 11.29 11.23
C LEU A 170 -20.99 12.42 11.71
N ASN A 171 -20.52 13.67 11.62
CA ASN A 171 -21.26 14.88 12.03
C ASN A 171 -22.14 15.46 10.91
N LYS A 172 -22.30 14.76 9.77
CA LYS A 172 -23.11 15.21 8.62
C LYS A 172 -22.64 16.55 8.01
N GLN A 173 -21.40 16.93 8.21
CA GLN A 173 -20.76 18.07 7.56
C GLN A 173 -20.37 17.74 6.12
N ALA A 174 -20.05 16.46 5.86
CA ALA A 174 -19.91 15.88 4.53
C ALA A 174 -20.89 14.72 4.37
N ASP A 175 -21.32 14.47 3.13
CA ASP A 175 -22.25 13.39 2.81
C ASP A 175 -21.51 12.06 2.65
N ALA A 176 -20.25 12.14 2.19
CA ALA A 176 -19.35 10.99 2.08
C ALA A 176 -17.89 11.43 2.27
N LEU A 177 -17.02 10.46 2.46
CA LEU A 177 -15.58 10.63 2.28
C LEU A 177 -15.06 9.69 1.19
N LEU A 178 -13.94 10.06 0.56
CA LEU A 178 -13.16 9.15 -0.27
C LEU A 178 -12.16 8.41 0.60
N GLY A 179 -12.17 7.10 0.50
CA GLY A 179 -11.31 6.23 1.29
C GLY A 179 -11.26 4.81 0.74
N TYR A 180 -10.63 3.92 1.46
CA TYR A 180 -10.50 2.52 1.09
C TYR A 180 -11.61 1.69 1.74
N PHE A 181 -12.28 0.84 0.94
CA PHE A 181 -13.44 0.06 1.41
C PHE A 181 -13.12 -0.83 2.61
N MET A 182 -11.89 -1.29 2.73
CA MET A 182 -11.46 -2.14 3.83
C MET A 182 -11.01 -1.37 5.09
N ASP A 183 -10.80 -0.05 5.01
CA ASP A 183 -10.31 0.79 6.11
C ASP A 183 -11.43 1.63 6.74
N GLN A 184 -11.66 2.85 6.26
CA GLN A 184 -12.41 3.86 7.01
C GLN A 184 -13.85 3.45 7.33
N GLY A 185 -14.60 2.92 6.37
CA GLY A 185 -16.02 2.60 6.57
C GLY A 185 -16.24 1.59 7.70
N PRO A 186 -15.69 0.39 7.57
CA PRO A 186 -15.78 -0.64 8.60
C PRO A 186 -15.20 -0.21 9.95
N ARG A 187 -14.05 0.47 9.96
CA ARG A 187 -13.40 0.95 11.18
C ARG A 187 -14.26 2.00 11.90
N MET A 188 -14.78 3.00 11.18
CA MET A 188 -15.68 4.00 11.74
C MET A 188 -16.92 3.34 12.36
N GLN A 189 -17.50 2.35 11.67
CA GLN A 189 -18.67 1.63 12.20
C GLN A 189 -18.35 0.89 13.51
N LEU A 190 -17.23 0.17 13.57
CA LEU A 190 -16.82 -0.58 14.77
C LEU A 190 -16.47 0.35 15.94
N GLN A 191 -15.83 1.49 15.67
CA GLN A 191 -15.41 2.42 16.72
C GLN A 191 -16.56 3.26 17.28
N THR A 192 -17.55 3.61 16.45
CA THR A 192 -18.58 4.58 16.83
C THR A 192 -19.99 4.00 16.98
N GLY A 193 -20.23 2.78 16.49
CA GLY A 193 -21.55 2.17 16.39
C GLY A 193 -22.44 2.78 15.29
N VAL A 194 -21.99 3.84 14.61
CA VAL A 194 -22.74 4.45 13.52
C VAL A 194 -22.64 3.52 12.30
N LYS A 195 -23.79 3.06 11.80
CA LYS A 195 -23.82 2.21 10.60
C LYS A 195 -23.27 2.98 9.40
N MET A 196 -22.29 2.41 8.73
CA MET A 196 -21.63 2.96 7.54
C MET A 196 -21.97 2.12 6.31
N GLY A 197 -22.05 2.79 5.16
CA GLY A 197 -22.10 2.15 3.85
C GLY A 197 -20.86 2.53 3.04
N TRP A 198 -20.52 1.72 2.06
CA TRP A 198 -19.48 2.04 1.09
C TRP A 198 -19.84 1.49 -0.28
N THR A 199 -19.43 2.22 -1.31
CA THR A 199 -19.55 1.79 -2.70
C THR A 199 -18.21 1.96 -3.38
N ARG A 200 -17.63 0.86 -3.87
CA ARG A 200 -16.35 0.87 -4.56
C ARG A 200 -16.50 1.56 -5.91
N LEU A 201 -15.58 2.46 -6.26
CA LEU A 201 -15.58 3.12 -7.55
C LEU A 201 -15.40 2.13 -8.70
N TYR A 202 -14.61 1.07 -8.48
CA TYR A 202 -14.45 -0.03 -9.42
C TYR A 202 -15.79 -0.69 -9.81
N ASP A 203 -16.63 -0.96 -8.82
CA ASP A 203 -17.93 -1.63 -9.06
C ASP A 203 -18.86 -0.75 -9.91
N MET A 204 -18.75 0.58 -9.80
CA MET A 204 -19.51 1.52 -10.62
C MET A 204 -18.94 1.67 -12.03
N ALA A 205 -17.63 1.66 -12.17
CA ALA A 205 -16.94 2.02 -13.43
C ALA A 205 -16.63 0.82 -14.32
N GLY A 206 -16.58 -0.40 -13.76
CA GLY A 206 -16.17 -1.63 -14.46
C GLY A 206 -14.68 -1.60 -14.88
N VAL A 207 -13.91 -0.64 -14.35
CA VAL A 207 -12.46 -0.50 -14.62
C VAL A 207 -11.75 -0.15 -13.33
N SER A 208 -10.50 -0.59 -13.20
CA SER A 208 -9.67 -0.31 -12.03
C SER A 208 -8.37 0.38 -12.42
N THR A 209 -7.69 0.93 -11.41
CA THR A 209 -6.29 1.32 -11.50
C THR A 209 -5.47 0.36 -10.65
N LEU A 210 -4.18 0.20 -10.96
CA LEU A 210 -3.22 -0.29 -9.99
C LEU A 210 -3.25 0.64 -8.77
N SER A 211 -3.00 0.09 -7.58
CA SER A 211 -3.01 0.86 -6.35
C SER A 211 -1.66 0.75 -5.62
N SER A 212 -1.62 0.22 -4.42
CA SER A 212 -0.44 0.33 -3.56
C SER A 212 0.79 -0.41 -4.10
N ALA A 213 1.89 0.31 -4.20
CA ALA A 213 3.15 -0.16 -4.74
C ALA A 213 4.34 0.26 -3.88
N ILE A 214 5.36 -0.59 -3.82
CA ILE A 214 6.69 -0.24 -3.34
C ILE A 214 7.39 0.52 -4.46
N ILE A 215 7.84 1.74 -4.17
CA ILE A 215 8.53 2.61 -5.12
C ILE A 215 9.92 2.94 -4.64
N VAL A 216 10.79 3.29 -5.60
CA VAL A 216 12.17 3.69 -5.33
C VAL A 216 12.53 4.96 -6.08
N ASN A 217 13.53 5.68 -5.55
CA ASN A 217 14.20 6.73 -6.32
C ASN A 217 15.10 6.08 -7.39
N ASN A 218 14.98 6.54 -8.64
CA ASN A 218 15.70 5.97 -9.78
C ASN A 218 17.22 6.04 -9.64
N ASP A 219 17.76 7.15 -9.10
CA ASP A 219 19.21 7.28 -8.98
C ASP A 219 19.76 6.44 -7.85
N TRP A 220 19.04 6.37 -6.71
CA TRP A 220 19.39 5.48 -5.61
C TRP A 220 19.43 4.00 -6.08
N ALA A 221 18.45 3.60 -6.90
CA ALA A 221 18.36 2.25 -7.43
C ALA A 221 19.40 1.90 -8.52
N LYS A 222 20.22 2.84 -8.96
CA LYS A 222 21.37 2.57 -9.88
C LYS A 222 22.59 2.05 -9.15
N GLU A 223 22.72 2.32 -7.85
CA GLU A 223 23.87 1.91 -7.06
C GLU A 223 23.81 0.40 -6.77
N ALA A 224 24.91 -0.33 -6.98
CA ALA A 224 24.96 -1.78 -6.80
C ALA A 224 24.56 -2.20 -5.37
N LYS A 225 25.01 -1.46 -4.36
CA LYS A 225 24.64 -1.69 -2.96
C LYS A 225 23.14 -1.53 -2.73
N SER A 226 22.55 -0.46 -3.28
CA SER A 226 21.11 -0.18 -3.17
C SER A 226 20.27 -1.25 -3.85
N GLN A 227 20.72 -1.75 -5.01
CA GLN A 227 20.05 -2.86 -5.71
C GLN A 227 20.04 -4.15 -4.89
N ASP A 228 21.17 -4.48 -4.25
CA ASP A 228 21.24 -5.65 -3.38
C ASP A 228 20.31 -5.50 -2.16
N GLN A 229 20.37 -4.37 -1.46
CA GLN A 229 19.47 -4.07 -0.34
C GLN A 229 18.01 -4.16 -0.76
N LEU A 230 17.66 -3.59 -1.93
CA LEU A 230 16.30 -3.61 -2.46
C LEU A 230 15.82 -5.04 -2.75
N ARG A 231 16.64 -5.89 -3.39
CA ARG A 231 16.29 -7.30 -3.64
C ARG A 231 16.04 -8.07 -2.35
N ARG A 232 16.91 -7.88 -1.35
CA ARG A 232 16.77 -8.49 -0.02
C ARG A 232 15.49 -8.01 0.69
N PHE A 233 15.23 -6.70 0.66
CA PHE A 233 14.01 -6.11 1.23
C PHE A 233 12.75 -6.66 0.56
N LEU A 234 12.71 -6.72 -0.78
CA LEU A 234 11.54 -7.21 -1.52
C LEU A 234 11.30 -8.71 -1.26
N ARG A 235 12.35 -9.56 -1.21
CA ARG A 235 12.19 -10.99 -0.86
C ARG A 235 11.56 -11.17 0.52
N ALA A 236 12.07 -10.44 1.51
CA ALA A 236 11.52 -10.49 2.86
C ALA A 236 10.09 -9.94 2.92
N SER A 237 9.80 -8.85 2.20
CA SER A 237 8.46 -8.30 2.09
C SER A 237 7.49 -9.28 1.43
N GLN A 238 7.88 -9.94 0.34
CA GLN A 238 7.07 -10.99 -0.31
C GLN A 238 6.74 -12.14 0.66
N ARG A 239 7.70 -12.56 1.51
CA ARG A 239 7.47 -13.54 2.59
C ARG A 239 6.44 -13.03 3.59
N GLY A 240 6.52 -11.76 3.99
CA GLY A 240 5.56 -11.13 4.89
C GLY A 240 4.14 -11.08 4.32
N TRP A 241 4.01 -10.70 3.05
CA TRP A 241 2.74 -10.71 2.34
C TRP A 241 2.15 -12.12 2.19
N GLN A 242 2.96 -13.11 1.83
CA GLN A 242 2.50 -14.50 1.72
C GLN A 242 2.10 -15.04 3.09
N HIS A 243 2.91 -14.80 4.13
CA HIS A 243 2.58 -15.23 5.48
C HIS A 243 1.27 -14.62 5.97
N THR A 244 1.05 -13.33 5.73
CA THR A 244 -0.19 -12.64 6.08
C THR A 244 -1.39 -13.23 5.33
N PHE A 245 -1.23 -13.55 4.05
CA PHE A 245 -2.27 -14.19 3.25
C PHE A 245 -2.69 -15.55 3.83
N ASP A 246 -1.72 -16.35 4.27
CA ASP A 246 -1.94 -17.70 4.80
C ASP A 246 -2.36 -17.71 6.29
N ASN A 247 -1.93 -16.71 7.10
CA ASN A 247 -2.04 -16.69 8.55
C ASN A 247 -2.59 -15.36 9.08
N ARG A 248 -3.82 -15.02 8.70
CA ARG A 248 -4.42 -13.68 8.94
C ARG A 248 -4.60 -13.34 10.42
N ASP A 249 -4.95 -14.33 11.24
CA ASP A 249 -5.08 -14.14 12.69
C ASP A 249 -3.74 -13.77 13.34
N GLU A 250 -2.67 -14.49 13.03
CA GLU A 250 -1.33 -14.16 13.52
C GLU A 250 -0.87 -12.80 13.00
N ALA A 251 -1.15 -12.50 11.73
CA ALA A 251 -0.82 -11.20 11.16
C ALA A 251 -1.55 -10.05 11.86
N ALA A 252 -2.82 -10.24 12.24
CA ALA A 252 -3.57 -9.25 13.01
C ALA A 252 -2.97 -9.06 14.42
N GLU A 253 -2.55 -10.13 15.09
CA GLU A 253 -1.91 -10.06 16.40
C GLU A 253 -0.55 -9.33 16.34
N ILE A 254 0.24 -9.58 15.29
CA ILE A 254 1.49 -8.87 15.06
C ILE A 254 1.21 -7.39 14.76
N PHE A 255 0.22 -7.09 13.92
CA PHE A 255 -0.13 -5.71 13.59
C PHE A 255 -0.56 -4.92 14.81
N MET A 256 -1.42 -5.46 15.66
CA MET A 256 -1.88 -4.81 16.90
C MET A 256 -0.75 -4.46 17.87
N LYS A 257 0.32 -5.27 17.96
CA LYS A 257 1.51 -4.93 18.78
C LYS A 257 2.17 -3.65 18.30
N ASN A 258 2.06 -3.35 17.01
CA ASN A 258 2.66 -2.17 16.38
C ASN A 258 1.68 -1.00 16.22
N ALA A 259 0.37 -1.29 16.32
CA ALA A 259 -0.71 -0.33 16.16
C ALA A 259 -1.72 -0.49 17.34
N PRO A 260 -1.37 -0.06 18.56
CA PRO A 260 -2.16 -0.34 19.77
C PRO A 260 -3.55 0.32 19.79
N ALA A 261 -3.83 1.25 18.88
CA ALA A 261 -5.15 1.83 18.68
C ALA A 261 -6.14 0.87 17.97
N PHE A 262 -5.66 -0.27 17.45
CA PHE A 262 -6.47 -1.27 16.75
C PHE A 262 -6.77 -2.44 17.66
N ASN A 263 -7.96 -3.03 17.49
CA ASN A 263 -8.33 -4.30 18.07
C ASN A 263 -8.28 -5.41 17.01
N LYS A 264 -8.45 -6.67 17.43
CA LYS A 264 -8.36 -7.84 16.54
C LYS A 264 -9.43 -7.81 15.45
N GLU A 265 -10.65 -7.37 15.77
CA GLU A 265 -11.77 -7.33 14.83
C GLU A 265 -11.50 -6.35 13.68
N ILE A 266 -11.08 -5.12 14.00
CA ILE A 266 -10.71 -4.10 12.99
C ILE A 266 -9.53 -4.58 12.16
N SER A 267 -8.46 -5.10 12.81
CA SER A 267 -7.26 -5.55 12.11
C SER A 267 -7.56 -6.70 11.13
N LEU A 268 -8.36 -7.68 11.54
CA LEU A 268 -8.76 -8.79 10.66
C LEU A 268 -9.64 -8.33 9.51
N LEU A 269 -10.55 -7.39 9.76
CA LEU A 269 -11.42 -6.86 8.73
C LEU A 269 -10.60 -6.14 7.65
N GLU A 270 -9.67 -5.29 8.05
CA GLU A 270 -8.80 -4.54 7.13
C GLU A 270 -7.83 -5.47 6.37
N ILE A 271 -7.20 -6.43 7.07
CA ILE A 271 -6.34 -7.44 6.44
C ILE A 271 -7.14 -8.29 5.45
N ASN A 272 -8.32 -8.79 5.84
CA ASN A 272 -9.15 -9.61 4.97
C ASN A 272 -9.58 -8.86 3.70
N GLY A 273 -10.00 -7.61 3.84
CA GLY A 273 -10.34 -6.75 2.71
C GLY A 273 -9.14 -6.52 1.79
N THR A 274 -7.98 -6.23 2.35
CA THR A 274 -6.71 -6.07 1.61
C THR A 274 -6.39 -7.31 0.78
N MET A 275 -6.50 -8.51 1.37
CA MET A 275 -6.16 -9.76 0.69
C MET A 275 -7.07 -10.11 -0.48
N THR A 276 -8.23 -9.46 -0.63
CA THR A 276 -9.13 -9.68 -1.77
C THR A 276 -8.65 -9.02 -3.07
N ILE A 277 -7.73 -8.06 -3.00
CA ILE A 277 -7.30 -7.24 -4.15
C ILE A 277 -5.80 -7.31 -4.43
N ILE A 278 -5.08 -8.22 -3.78
CA ILE A 278 -3.62 -8.42 -4.03
C ILE A 278 -3.33 -9.21 -5.31
N ARG A 279 -4.34 -9.82 -5.92
CA ARG A 279 -4.21 -10.61 -7.15
C ARG A 279 -5.37 -10.34 -8.10
N THR A 280 -5.09 -10.46 -9.40
CA THR A 280 -6.05 -10.47 -10.50
C THR A 280 -5.81 -11.73 -11.33
N GLU A 281 -6.64 -12.00 -12.34
CA GLU A 281 -6.40 -13.10 -13.28
C GLU A 281 -5.02 -12.99 -13.95
N ARG A 282 -4.57 -11.76 -14.29
CA ARG A 282 -3.27 -11.50 -14.93
C ARG A 282 -2.08 -11.79 -14.01
N THR A 283 -2.27 -11.69 -12.69
CA THR A 283 -1.21 -11.90 -11.71
C THR A 283 -1.32 -13.23 -10.96
N GLN A 284 -2.31 -14.06 -11.32
CA GLN A 284 -2.48 -15.41 -10.77
C GLN A 284 -1.22 -16.25 -11.05
N GLY A 285 -0.71 -16.94 -10.03
CA GLY A 285 0.50 -17.75 -10.13
C GLY A 285 1.82 -16.96 -10.20
N ARG A 286 1.78 -15.63 -10.22
CA ARG A 286 2.98 -14.79 -10.15
C ARG A 286 3.35 -14.49 -8.69
N PRO A 287 4.62 -14.15 -8.40
CA PRO A 287 5.03 -13.67 -7.08
C PRO A 287 4.20 -12.47 -6.65
N ILE A 288 3.94 -12.32 -5.34
CA ILE A 288 3.31 -11.10 -4.82
C ILE A 288 4.20 -9.90 -5.15
N GLY A 289 3.56 -8.85 -5.65
CA GLY A 289 4.25 -7.64 -6.12
C GLY A 289 4.48 -7.59 -7.62
N TRP A 290 4.39 -8.72 -8.33
CA TRP A 290 4.49 -8.72 -9.80
C TRP A 290 3.27 -8.02 -10.42
N SER A 291 3.50 -7.23 -11.47
CA SER A 291 2.45 -6.50 -12.19
C SER A 291 2.55 -6.70 -13.70
N ALA A 292 1.40 -6.78 -14.37
CA ALA A 292 1.32 -6.93 -15.81
C ALA A 292 1.46 -5.58 -16.53
N LEU A 293 2.04 -5.57 -17.71
CA LEU A 293 2.18 -4.38 -18.56
C LEU A 293 0.80 -3.79 -18.91
N GLU A 294 -0.17 -4.65 -19.15
CA GLU A 294 -1.53 -4.28 -19.50
C GLU A 294 -2.20 -3.47 -18.40
N ASP A 295 -1.97 -3.81 -17.12
CA ASP A 295 -2.54 -3.10 -15.97
C ASP A 295 -1.95 -1.68 -15.86
N TRP A 296 -0.65 -1.52 -16.17
CA TRP A 296 0.00 -0.21 -16.25
C TRP A 296 -0.56 0.63 -17.40
N LYS A 297 -0.79 -0.01 -18.54
CA LYS A 297 -1.39 0.66 -19.71
C LYS A 297 -2.81 1.13 -19.41
N GLU A 298 -3.65 0.26 -18.89
CA GLU A 298 -5.04 0.59 -18.55
C GLU A 298 -5.10 1.71 -17.49
N THR A 299 -4.23 1.66 -16.48
CA THR A 299 -4.10 2.74 -15.49
C THR A 299 -3.68 4.05 -16.13
N GLN A 300 -2.66 4.03 -17.02
CA GLN A 300 -2.22 5.23 -17.74
C GLN A 300 -3.35 5.81 -18.60
N ASP A 301 -4.01 4.98 -19.40
CA ASP A 301 -5.04 5.42 -20.33
C ASP A 301 -6.20 6.11 -19.58
N LEU A 302 -6.64 5.52 -18.46
CA LEU A 302 -7.68 6.11 -17.62
C LEU A 302 -7.24 7.48 -17.04
N LEU A 303 -6.03 7.55 -16.49
CA LEU A 303 -5.52 8.79 -15.91
C LEU A 303 -5.23 9.87 -16.96
N ALA A 304 -4.72 9.49 -18.13
CA ALA A 304 -4.43 10.41 -19.21
C ALA A 304 -5.73 11.01 -19.77
N GLN A 305 -6.74 10.19 -19.96
CA GLN A 305 -8.01 10.62 -20.52
C GLN A 305 -8.79 11.54 -19.56
N TYR A 306 -8.78 11.26 -18.25
CA TYR A 306 -9.69 11.91 -17.30
C TYR A 306 -9.02 12.68 -16.17
N ALA A 307 -7.75 12.41 -15.85
CA ALA A 307 -7.05 13.03 -14.73
C ALA A 307 -5.78 13.80 -15.14
N LYS A 308 -5.70 14.21 -16.40
CA LYS A 308 -4.61 15.05 -16.96
C LYS A 308 -3.21 14.47 -16.78
N LEU A 309 -3.07 13.15 -16.72
CA LEU A 309 -1.76 12.51 -16.76
C LEU A 309 -1.15 12.73 -18.15
N LYS A 310 0.11 13.18 -18.22
CA LYS A 310 0.89 13.16 -19.45
C LYS A 310 1.34 11.72 -19.73
N PRO A 311 0.81 11.05 -20.77
CA PRO A 311 1.14 9.66 -21.02
C PRO A 311 2.60 9.50 -21.44
N GLN A 312 3.20 8.36 -21.09
CA GLN A 312 4.54 7.98 -21.48
C GLN A 312 4.47 6.92 -22.59
N ALA A 313 5.32 7.07 -23.61
CA ALA A 313 5.39 6.09 -24.71
C ALA A 313 5.97 4.75 -24.25
N ASP A 314 6.95 4.79 -23.36
CA ASP A 314 7.53 3.59 -22.72
C ASP A 314 7.01 3.46 -21.29
N LEU A 315 6.19 2.42 -21.04
CA LEU A 315 5.63 2.14 -19.73
C LEU A 315 6.66 1.65 -18.71
N ASN A 316 7.85 1.20 -19.16
CA ASN A 316 8.94 0.80 -18.27
C ASN A 316 9.49 1.98 -17.45
N VAL A 317 9.14 3.22 -17.78
CA VAL A 317 9.45 4.37 -16.91
C VAL A 317 8.72 4.31 -15.58
N TYR A 318 7.54 3.66 -15.53
CA TYR A 318 6.73 3.56 -14.32
C TYR A 318 7.13 2.42 -13.41
N TYR A 319 7.59 1.28 -13.95
CA TYR A 319 7.78 0.08 -13.16
C TYR A 319 8.90 -0.83 -13.65
N THR A 320 9.28 -1.77 -12.79
CA THR A 320 10.05 -2.95 -13.17
C THR A 320 9.77 -4.10 -12.20
N ASN A 321 9.64 -5.31 -12.73
CA ASN A 321 9.54 -6.53 -11.93
C ASN A 321 10.92 -7.17 -11.65
N SER A 322 12.04 -6.60 -12.15
CA SER A 322 13.37 -7.23 -12.16
C SER A 322 14.01 -7.39 -10.78
N PHE A 323 13.47 -6.73 -9.76
CA PHE A 323 13.96 -6.85 -8.39
C PHE A 323 13.21 -7.90 -7.56
N LEU A 324 12.06 -8.39 -8.05
CA LEU A 324 11.25 -9.39 -7.36
C LEU A 324 11.89 -10.77 -7.45
N SER A 325 11.72 -11.59 -6.41
CA SER A 325 12.08 -13.00 -6.45
C SER A 325 11.03 -13.77 -7.24
N GLU A 326 11.47 -14.58 -8.20
CA GLU A 326 10.58 -15.45 -8.98
C GLU A 326 10.21 -16.73 -8.22
N ALA A 327 11.00 -17.09 -7.20
CA ALA A 327 10.71 -18.27 -6.41
C ALA A 327 9.47 -18.02 -5.53
N PRO A 328 8.43 -18.86 -5.63
CA PRO A 328 7.39 -18.86 -4.63
C PRO A 328 8.05 -19.14 -3.28
N TYR A 329 7.66 -18.37 -2.26
CA TYR A 329 8.13 -18.65 -0.90
C TYR A 329 7.75 -20.10 -0.56
N SER A 330 8.74 -20.93 -0.39
CA SER A 330 8.59 -22.23 0.27
C SER A 330 9.11 -22.04 1.70
N PRO A 331 8.29 -22.26 2.74
CA PRO A 331 8.80 -22.25 4.11
C PRO A 331 9.98 -23.22 4.18
N ARG A 332 11.13 -22.77 4.66
CA ARG A 332 12.19 -23.71 5.01
C ARG A 332 11.62 -24.61 6.10
N LYS A 333 11.59 -25.92 5.82
CA LYS A 333 11.19 -26.96 6.77
C LYS A 333 12.06 -26.91 8.02
#